data_886c5ebdf65ab4afac60f9b0e49921d3
#
_entry.id   886c5ebdf65ab4afac60f9b0e49921d3
#
_cell.length_a   1.000
_cell.length_b   1.000
_cell.length_c   1.000
_cell.angle_alpha   90.00
_cell.angle_beta   90.00
_cell.angle_gamma   90.00
#
_symmetry.space_group_name_H-M   'P 1'
#
loop_
_entity.id
_entity.type
_entity.pdbx_description
1 polymer ?
#
loop_
_entity_poly.entity_id
_entity_poly.type
_entity_poly.pdbx_seq_one_letter_code
_entity_poly.pdbx_strand_id
1 'polypeptide(L)'
;MNTQNIALDSCVVIDILEKPKVASKIKANLRGKPVKIILCDVVLGEVNRVRGYLPDVVIAKISQILGKKIETSQIDSEQTSNAQQITNQFQVCHNGDNKILSLCQAKDFVLVTFDRMLLKASSFLGVVAFHPSTVRGI
;
A
#
# COMPACT_ATOMS: atom_id res chain seq x y z
N MET A 1 13.30 11.54 15.06
CA MET A 1 12.57 10.27 14.84
C MET A 1 12.50 9.96 13.36
N ASN A 2 12.70 8.70 13.02
CA ASN A 2 12.63 8.28 11.62
C ASN A 2 11.17 8.20 11.16
N THR A 3 10.88 8.81 10.01
CA THR A 3 9.58 8.70 9.37
C THR A 3 9.46 7.31 8.73
N GLN A 4 8.36 6.60 9.03
CA GLN A 4 8.06 5.34 8.37
C GLN A 4 7.30 5.59 7.08
N ASN A 5 7.66 4.85 6.04
CA ASN A 5 7.00 4.91 4.75
C ASN A 5 6.02 3.74 4.65
N ILE A 6 4.74 4.06 4.50
CA ILE A 6 3.65 3.09 4.50
C ILE A 6 3.05 3.05 3.10
N ALA A 7 3.18 1.91 2.43
CA ALA A 7 2.56 1.69 1.14
C ALA A 7 1.17 1.09 1.32
N LEU A 8 0.18 1.66 0.65
CA LEU A 8 -1.20 1.18 0.69
C LEU A 8 -1.50 0.35 -0.56
N ASP A 9 -2.10 -0.82 -0.36
CA ASP A 9 -2.64 -1.63 -1.44
C ASP A 9 -3.90 -0.96 -2.02
N SER A 10 -4.25 -1.30 -3.25
CA SER A 10 -5.38 -0.68 -3.97
C SER A 10 -6.71 -0.82 -3.24
N CYS A 11 -6.98 -2.00 -2.66
CA CYS A 11 -8.22 -2.23 -1.90
C CYS A 11 -8.31 -1.32 -0.68
N VAL A 12 -7.19 -1.07 -0.01
CA VAL A 12 -7.14 -0.14 1.14
C VAL A 12 -7.40 1.29 0.69
N VAL A 13 -6.80 1.70 -0.41
CA VAL A 13 -7.03 3.04 -0.99
C VAL A 13 -8.50 3.24 -1.32
N ILE A 14 -9.12 2.28 -2.01
CA ILE A 14 -10.54 2.35 -2.36
C ILE A 14 -11.42 2.45 -1.11
N ASP A 15 -11.16 1.64 -0.09
CA ASP A 15 -11.92 1.69 1.15
C ASP A 15 -11.78 3.00 1.90
N ILE A 16 -10.59 3.59 1.92
CA ILE A 16 -10.39 4.92 2.51
C ILE A 16 -11.24 5.96 1.78
N LEU A 17 -11.31 5.88 0.45
CA LEU A 17 -12.07 6.84 -0.36
C LEU A 17 -13.58 6.65 -0.22
N GLU A 18 -14.05 5.42 -0.03
CA GLU A 18 -15.47 5.07 -0.13
C GLU A 18 -16.13 4.72 1.21
N LYS A 19 -15.35 4.34 2.23
CA LYS A 19 -15.87 3.88 3.51
C LYS A 19 -15.39 4.78 4.65
N PRO A 20 -16.20 5.76 5.08
CA PRO A 20 -15.79 6.71 6.12
C PRO A 20 -15.35 6.04 7.43
N LYS A 21 -15.95 4.90 7.80
CA LYS A 21 -15.57 4.18 9.02
C LYS A 21 -14.15 3.61 8.93
N VAL A 22 -13.79 3.05 7.77
CA VAL A 22 -12.43 2.54 7.53
C VAL A 22 -11.44 3.70 7.56
N ALA A 23 -11.74 4.78 6.85
CA ALA A 23 -10.90 5.96 6.80
C ALA A 23 -10.67 6.54 8.19
N SER A 24 -11.72 6.71 8.99
CA SER A 24 -11.63 7.26 10.34
C SER A 24 -10.79 6.39 11.26
N LYS A 25 -10.93 5.07 11.16
CA LYS A 25 -10.16 4.13 11.97
C LYS A 25 -8.68 4.17 11.63
N ILE A 26 -8.34 4.15 10.35
CA ILE A 26 -6.94 4.23 9.92
C ILE A 26 -6.34 5.57 10.34
N LYS A 27 -7.06 6.68 10.12
CA LYS A 27 -6.60 8.00 10.54
C LYS A 27 -6.33 8.06 12.04
N ALA A 28 -7.25 7.54 12.84
CA ALA A 28 -7.09 7.52 14.30
C ALA A 28 -5.88 6.70 14.72
N ASN A 29 -5.66 5.55 14.10
CA ASN A 29 -4.54 4.66 14.42
C ASN A 29 -3.19 5.25 14.02
N LEU A 30 -3.14 6.14 13.03
CA LEU A 30 -1.91 6.80 12.58
C LEU A 30 -1.68 8.16 13.22
N ARG A 31 -2.62 8.65 14.04
CA ARG A 31 -2.51 9.95 14.69
C ARG A 31 -1.26 10.02 15.57
N GLY A 32 -0.51 11.10 15.43
CA GLY A 32 0.71 11.33 16.21
C GLY A 32 1.91 10.50 15.79
N LYS A 33 1.77 9.64 14.81
CA LYS A 33 2.87 8.81 14.30
C LYS A 33 3.59 9.50 13.14
N PRO A 34 4.93 9.46 13.10
CA PRO A 34 5.69 10.07 12.00
C PRO A 34 5.68 9.14 10.79
N VAL A 35 4.60 9.17 10.02
CA VAL A 35 4.43 8.31 8.85
C VAL A 35 4.20 9.14 7.59
N LYS A 36 4.67 8.60 6.47
CA LYS A 36 4.42 9.10 5.13
C LYS A 36 3.70 8.01 4.35
N ILE A 37 2.68 8.37 3.61
CA ILE A 37 1.90 7.42 2.82
C ILE A 37 2.49 7.33 1.41
N ILE A 38 2.76 6.11 0.98
CA ILE A 38 3.30 5.83 -0.35
C ILE A 38 2.19 5.28 -1.23
N LEU A 39 1.93 5.93 -2.36
CA LEU A 39 1.01 5.44 -3.38
C LEU A 39 1.83 5.13 -4.63
N CYS A 40 2.01 3.85 -4.94
CA CYS A 40 2.78 3.49 -6.11
C CYS A 40 1.93 3.58 -7.38
N ASP A 41 2.60 3.71 -8.52
CA ASP A 41 1.96 3.86 -9.83
C ASP A 41 1.02 2.69 -10.17
N VAL A 42 1.40 1.47 -9.81
CA VAL A 42 0.57 0.27 -10.04
C VAL A 42 -0.73 0.36 -9.25
N VAL A 43 -0.68 0.81 -8.00
CA VAL A 43 -1.87 0.98 -7.17
C VAL A 43 -2.76 2.09 -7.72
N LEU A 44 -2.18 3.23 -8.08
CA LEU A 44 -2.95 4.33 -8.67
C LEU A 44 -3.61 3.92 -9.98
N GLY A 45 -2.91 3.16 -10.82
CA GLY A 45 -3.44 2.63 -12.07
C GLY A 45 -4.57 1.65 -11.85
N GLU A 46 -4.46 0.78 -10.86
CA GLU A 46 -5.52 -0.17 -10.53
C GLU A 46 -6.77 0.52 -9.99
N VAL A 47 -6.62 1.51 -9.13
CA VAL A 47 -7.74 2.30 -8.61
C VAL A 47 -8.45 3.01 -9.75
N ASN A 48 -7.71 3.57 -10.70
CA ASN A 48 -8.29 4.20 -11.89
C ASN A 48 -9.06 3.18 -12.74
N ARG A 49 -8.48 2.01 -12.98
CA ARG A 49 -9.10 0.96 -13.79
C ARG A 49 -10.39 0.44 -13.15
N VAL A 50 -10.39 0.25 -11.84
CA VAL A 50 -11.52 -0.38 -11.13
C VAL A 50 -12.62 0.62 -10.81
N ARG A 51 -12.27 1.87 -10.47
CA ARG A 51 -13.23 2.88 -10.00
C ARG A 51 -13.28 4.14 -10.86
N GLY A 52 -12.36 4.33 -11.80
CA GLY A 52 -12.31 5.53 -12.63
C GLY A 52 -11.79 6.77 -11.92
N TYR A 53 -11.25 6.64 -10.71
CA TYR A 53 -10.67 7.78 -9.99
C TYR A 53 -9.31 8.15 -10.60
N LEU A 54 -9.13 9.42 -10.95
CA LEU A 54 -7.87 9.91 -11.49
C LEU A 54 -6.78 9.92 -10.41
N PRO A 55 -5.53 9.60 -10.77
CA PRO A 55 -4.44 9.56 -9.79
C PRO A 55 -4.28 10.82 -8.96
N ASP A 56 -4.35 12.00 -9.58
CA ASP A 56 -4.21 13.27 -8.86
C ASP A 56 -5.33 13.48 -7.84
N VAL A 57 -6.55 13.06 -8.18
CA VAL A 57 -7.69 13.13 -7.27
C VAL A 57 -7.50 12.17 -6.10
N VAL A 58 -7.02 10.95 -6.36
CA VAL A 58 -6.75 9.96 -5.32
C VAL A 58 -5.70 10.49 -4.34
N ILE A 59 -4.59 11.01 -4.85
CA ILE A 59 -3.51 11.55 -4.03
C ILE A 59 -4.03 12.68 -3.13
N ALA A 60 -4.75 13.64 -3.71
CA ALA A 60 -5.29 14.78 -2.95
C ALA A 60 -6.27 14.33 -1.87
N LYS A 61 -7.17 13.42 -2.20
CA LYS A 61 -8.19 12.94 -1.24
C LYS A 61 -7.59 12.10 -0.12
N ILE A 62 -6.67 11.20 -0.43
CA ILE A 62 -6.01 10.38 0.60
C ILE A 62 -5.23 11.29 1.57
N SER A 63 -4.50 12.27 1.05
CA SER A 63 -3.79 13.25 1.87
C SER A 63 -4.74 14.01 2.79
N GLN A 64 -5.85 14.49 2.26
CA GLN A 64 -6.85 15.22 3.02
C GLN A 64 -7.52 14.35 4.10
N ILE A 65 -7.92 13.14 3.73
CA ILE A 65 -8.65 12.24 4.63
C ILE A 65 -7.75 11.79 5.78
N LEU A 66 -6.52 11.37 5.49
CA LEU A 66 -5.60 10.84 6.50
C LEU A 66 -4.81 11.93 7.22
N GLY A 67 -4.71 13.12 6.66
CA GLY A 67 -3.91 14.20 7.23
C GLY A 67 -2.42 13.87 7.24
N LYS A 68 -1.95 13.09 6.28
CA LYS A 68 -0.55 12.68 6.16
C LYS A 68 0.02 13.09 4.80
N LYS A 69 1.33 13.25 4.75
CA LYS A 69 2.04 13.54 3.51
C LYS A 69 2.00 12.31 2.59
N ILE A 70 1.74 12.56 1.32
CA ILE A 70 1.70 11.51 0.30
C ILE A 70 2.96 11.62 -0.57
N GLU A 71 3.57 10.50 -0.85
CA GLU A 71 4.62 10.38 -1.84
C GLU A 71 4.24 9.32 -2.86
N THR A 72 4.48 9.60 -4.13
CA THR A 72 4.27 8.62 -5.19
C THR A 72 5.58 7.88 -5.46
N SER A 73 5.47 6.61 -5.81
CA SER A 73 6.62 5.78 -6.14
C SER A 73 6.32 4.97 -7.40
N GLN A 74 7.32 4.82 -8.26
CA GLN A 74 7.19 4.05 -9.49
C GLN A 74 7.91 2.72 -9.35
N ILE A 75 7.33 1.69 -9.97
CA ILE A 75 7.95 0.38 -10.08
C ILE A 75 8.97 0.43 -11.22
N ASP A 76 10.23 0.16 -10.93
CA ASP A 76 11.28 0.12 -11.93
C ASP A 76 11.45 -1.30 -12.53
N SER A 77 12.39 -1.45 -13.47
CA SER A 77 12.62 -2.73 -14.16
C SER A 77 13.13 -3.82 -13.22
N GLU A 78 13.96 -3.47 -12.25
CA GLU A 78 14.48 -4.42 -11.27
C GLU A 78 13.34 -4.94 -10.38
N GLN A 79 12.47 -4.07 -9.91
CA GLN A 79 11.32 -4.44 -9.10
C GLN A 79 10.34 -5.27 -9.90
N THR A 80 10.15 -5.00 -11.19
CA THR A 80 9.32 -5.81 -12.08
C THR A 80 9.88 -7.22 -12.25
N SER A 81 11.18 -7.36 -12.43
CA SER A 81 11.84 -8.66 -12.52
C SER A 81 11.71 -9.44 -11.21
N ASN A 82 11.89 -8.78 -10.06
CA ASN A 82 11.71 -9.39 -8.76
C ASN A 82 10.25 -9.81 -8.53
N ALA A 83 9.29 -9.03 -9.01
CA ALA A 83 7.87 -9.36 -8.93
C ALA A 83 7.55 -10.66 -9.69
N GLN A 84 8.22 -10.88 -10.84
CA GLN A 84 8.07 -12.14 -11.58
C GLN A 84 8.57 -13.34 -10.77
N GLN A 85 9.67 -13.19 -10.06
CA GLN A 85 10.18 -14.24 -9.18
C GLN A 85 9.23 -14.49 -8.00
N ILE A 86 8.65 -13.47 -7.44
CA ILE A 86 7.63 -13.58 -6.39
C ILE A 86 6.42 -14.35 -6.91
N THR A 87 5.96 -14.05 -8.12
CA THR A 87 4.85 -14.80 -8.75
C THR A 87 5.18 -16.27 -8.90
N ASN A 88 6.38 -16.60 -9.31
CA ASN A 88 6.82 -17.99 -9.47
C ASN A 88 6.89 -18.73 -8.13
N GLN A 89 7.25 -18.02 -7.06
CA GLN A 89 7.38 -18.59 -5.72
C GLN A 89 6.02 -18.66 -5.00
N PHE A 90 5.17 -17.63 -5.16
CA PHE A 90 3.87 -17.52 -4.50
C PHE A 90 2.78 -17.40 -5.56
N GLN A 91 2.29 -18.51 -6.06
CA GLN A 91 1.34 -18.57 -7.19
C GLN A 91 -0.01 -17.87 -6.92
N VAL A 92 -0.26 -17.50 -5.67
CA VAL A 92 -1.53 -16.90 -5.26
C VAL A 92 -1.55 -15.36 -5.37
N CYS A 93 -0.42 -14.74 -5.65
CA CYS A 93 -0.35 -13.28 -5.77
C CYS A 93 -0.75 -12.85 -7.19
N HIS A 94 -1.58 -11.81 -7.29
CA HIS A 94 -1.93 -11.18 -8.56
C HIS A 94 -0.78 -10.27 -9.02
N ASN A 95 -0.74 -9.94 -10.30
CA ASN A 95 0.35 -9.15 -10.88
C ASN A 95 0.59 -7.81 -10.17
N GLY A 96 -0.48 -7.10 -9.81
CA GLY A 96 -0.37 -5.83 -9.08
C GLY A 96 0.19 -6.02 -7.67
N ASP A 97 -0.26 -7.07 -6.99
CA ASP A 97 0.15 -7.39 -5.63
C ASP A 97 1.63 -7.77 -5.58
N ASN A 98 2.12 -8.51 -6.58
CA ASN A 98 3.53 -8.89 -6.69
C ASN A 98 4.43 -7.67 -6.83
N LYS A 99 4.00 -6.71 -7.62
CA LYS A 99 4.76 -5.48 -7.87
C LYS A 99 4.84 -4.61 -6.62
N ILE A 100 3.73 -4.44 -5.90
CA ILE A 100 3.74 -3.67 -4.66
C ILE A 100 4.61 -4.36 -3.60
N LEU A 101 4.56 -5.68 -3.53
CA LEU A 101 5.37 -6.46 -2.60
C LEU A 101 6.86 -6.31 -2.92
N SER A 102 7.23 -6.38 -4.19
CA SER A 102 8.59 -6.16 -4.65
C SER A 102 9.10 -4.75 -4.32
N LEU A 103 8.25 -3.74 -4.50
CA LEU A 103 8.59 -2.36 -4.15
C LEU A 103 8.85 -2.23 -2.65
N CYS A 104 7.98 -2.79 -1.82
CA CYS A 104 8.12 -2.73 -0.37
C CYS A 104 9.39 -3.45 0.10
N GLN A 105 9.72 -4.57 -0.52
CA GLN A 105 10.95 -5.30 -0.22
C GLN A 105 12.19 -4.48 -0.57
N ALA A 106 12.20 -3.88 -1.76
CA ALA A 106 13.35 -3.12 -2.25
C ALA A 106 13.57 -1.80 -1.49
N LYS A 107 12.49 -1.14 -1.10
CA LYS A 107 12.52 0.18 -0.46
C LYS A 107 12.34 0.13 1.05
N ASP A 108 12.14 -1.04 1.60
CA ASP A 108 11.85 -1.25 3.03
C ASP A 108 10.60 -0.48 3.48
N PHE A 109 9.57 -0.48 2.65
CA PHE A 109 8.29 0.13 2.98
C PHE A 109 7.43 -0.84 3.80
N VAL A 110 6.65 -0.30 4.73
CA VAL A 110 5.62 -1.07 5.43
C VAL A 110 4.40 -1.16 4.51
N LEU A 111 3.86 -2.36 4.35
CA LEU A 111 2.69 -2.60 3.50
C LEU A 111 1.42 -2.67 4.35
N VAL A 112 0.35 -2.02 3.89
CA VAL A 112 -0.99 -2.16 4.49
C VAL A 112 -1.93 -2.74 3.45
N THR A 113 -2.51 -3.89 3.75
CA THR A 113 -3.40 -4.62 2.83
C THR A 113 -4.46 -5.41 3.58
N PHE A 114 -5.63 -5.59 2.97
CA PHE A 114 -6.65 -6.51 3.46
C PHE A 114 -6.39 -7.96 3.05
N ASP A 115 -5.54 -8.20 2.05
CA ASP A 115 -5.35 -9.51 1.45
C ASP A 115 -4.48 -10.39 2.36
N ARG A 116 -5.09 -11.46 2.89
CA ARG A 116 -4.40 -12.39 3.79
C ARG A 116 -3.26 -13.13 3.11
N MET A 117 -3.42 -13.44 1.83
CA MET A 117 -2.36 -14.13 1.08
C MET A 117 -1.16 -13.22 0.86
N LEU A 118 -1.42 -11.93 0.63
CA LEU A 118 -0.37 -10.93 0.50
C LEU A 118 0.35 -10.72 1.83
N LEU A 119 -0.38 -10.68 2.95
CA LEU A 119 0.21 -10.61 4.29
C LEU A 119 1.11 -11.82 4.56
N LYS A 120 0.68 -13.01 4.17
CA LYS A 120 1.46 -14.23 4.33
C LYS A 120 2.74 -14.20 3.48
N ALA A 121 2.64 -13.81 2.22
CA ALA A 121 3.80 -13.67 1.33
C ALA A 121 4.79 -12.63 1.87
N SER A 122 4.30 -11.53 2.41
CA SER A 122 5.12 -10.48 3.03
C SER A 122 5.98 -11.07 4.16
N SER A 123 5.37 -11.89 5.00
CA SER A 123 6.08 -12.55 6.11
C SER A 123 7.27 -13.39 5.61
N PHE A 124 7.08 -14.15 4.53
CA PHE A 124 8.16 -14.97 3.96
C PHE A 124 9.27 -14.14 3.33
N LEU A 125 8.95 -12.94 2.84
CA LEU A 125 9.90 -12.08 2.14
C LEU A 125 10.56 -11.04 3.05
N GLY A 126 10.25 -11.05 4.34
CA GLY A 126 10.80 -10.09 5.29
C GLY A 126 10.21 -8.69 5.14
N VAL A 127 9.05 -8.56 4.53
CA VAL A 127 8.32 -7.30 4.41
C VAL A 127 7.41 -7.13 5.61
N VAL A 128 7.53 -6.00 6.32
CA VAL A 128 6.62 -5.68 7.42
C VAL A 128 5.27 -5.29 6.82
N ALA A 129 4.22 -6.00 7.19
CA ALA A 129 2.89 -5.76 6.64
C ALA A 129 1.82 -5.84 7.74
N PHE A 130 0.78 -5.01 7.59
CA PHE A 130 -0.33 -4.97 8.52
C PHE A 130 -1.67 -5.02 7.79
N HIS A 131 -2.62 -5.69 8.40
CA HIS A 131 -4.03 -5.52 8.04
C HIS A 131 -4.47 -4.14 8.55
N PRO A 132 -5.40 -3.41 7.84
CA PRO A 132 -5.86 -2.11 8.31
C PRO A 132 -6.37 -2.06 9.74
N SER A 133 -6.90 -3.17 10.24
CA SER A 133 -7.36 -3.25 11.64
C SER A 133 -6.22 -3.22 12.66
N THR A 134 -4.98 -3.46 12.24
CA THR A 134 -3.82 -3.54 13.12
C THR A 134 -2.75 -2.48 12.85
N VAL A 135 -3.06 -1.47 12.02
CA VAL A 135 -2.07 -0.42 11.65
C VAL A 135 -1.58 0.38 12.86
N ARG A 136 -2.28 0.35 13.98
CA ARG A 136 -1.83 0.99 15.21
C ARG A 136 -0.48 0.43 15.70
N GLY A 137 -0.10 -0.76 15.25
CA GLY A 137 1.19 -1.36 15.58
C GLY A 137 2.40 -0.77 14.86
N ILE A 138 2.14 0.15 13.91
CA ILE A 138 3.21 0.81 13.15
C ILE A 138 4.02 1.75 14.02
#